data_25e3393368b4f67211ddb78684b1ecca
#
_entry.id   25e3393368b4f67211ddb78684b1ecca
#
_cell.length_a   1.000
_cell.length_b   1.000
_cell.length_c   1.000
_cell.angle_alpha   90.00
_cell.angle_beta   90.00
_cell.angle_gamma   90.00
#
_symmetry.space_group_name_H-M   'P 1'
#
loop_
_entity.id
_entity.type
_entity.pdbx_description
1 polymer ?
#
loop_
_entity_poly.entity_id
_entity_poly.type
_entity_poly.pdbx_seq_one_letter_code
_entity_poly.pdbx_strand_id
1 'polypeptide(L)'
;MNVEHSGDPFIKNSMREFGETIFAEMSALAVKTGAINLGQGFPDTDGPQEIAELAITAIRDGHNQYPPGLGIKKLRDAISHHQMRFYGLEFDPETEVLVTAGATEAIAASLLAICEQGDEIITFEPYYDSYAASIALAGGVRRVITLNTPDYSFSIDDLEKLITAKTKAILLNSPHNPTGKVFTHNELSQIANLCIEHDLVAICDEVYEHLVFEGQHIPLIQYPGMRDRTIQISSAGKTFSFTGWKIGWVCAQPALLDTVRTAKQFLTYVNGAPFQHAIAEALNLPDHYFDNFLEDMRVKRDCLSQGLEKAGLTTFTPQGTYFVT
;
A
#
# COMPACT_ATOMS: atom_id res chain seq x y z
N MET A 1 -20.69 -13.08 9.05
CA MET A 1 -20.79 -13.02 10.53
C MET A 1 -19.36 -12.94 11.04
N ASN A 2 -18.90 -11.76 11.47
CA ASN A 2 -17.60 -11.66 12.12
C ASN A 2 -17.64 -12.58 13.35
N VAL A 3 -16.78 -13.59 13.39
CA VAL A 3 -16.56 -14.36 14.60
C VAL A 3 -15.86 -13.41 15.57
N GLU A 4 -16.64 -12.74 16.41
CA GLU A 4 -16.06 -11.96 17.51
C GLU A 4 -15.34 -12.93 18.44
N HIS A 5 -14.03 -12.82 18.53
CA HIS A 5 -13.24 -13.51 19.55
C HIS A 5 -13.42 -12.88 20.94
N SER A 6 -14.58 -12.28 21.19
CA SER A 6 -14.88 -11.50 22.40
C SER A 6 -14.77 -12.26 23.71
N GLY A 7 -14.68 -13.60 23.66
CA GLY A 7 -14.52 -14.45 24.83
C GLY A 7 -13.23 -15.26 24.90
N ASP A 8 -12.33 -15.18 23.91
CA ASP A 8 -11.09 -15.97 23.91
C ASP A 8 -10.06 -15.35 24.88
N PRO A 9 -9.67 -16.06 25.96
CA PRO A 9 -8.73 -15.54 26.95
C PRO A 9 -7.29 -15.41 26.42
N PHE A 10 -6.98 -16.04 25.27
CA PHE A 10 -5.63 -16.03 24.68
C PHE A 10 -5.39 -14.87 23.73
N ILE A 11 -6.44 -14.21 23.26
CA ILE A 11 -6.33 -13.07 22.33
C ILE A 11 -6.14 -11.76 23.10
N LYS A 12 -5.11 -10.99 22.71
CA LYS A 12 -4.89 -9.61 23.19
C LYS A 12 -6.15 -8.77 22.97
N ASN A 13 -6.56 -7.97 23.96
CA ASN A 13 -7.79 -7.18 23.90
C ASN A 13 -7.89 -6.32 22.61
N SER A 14 -6.79 -5.67 22.21
CA SER A 14 -6.74 -4.85 21.00
C SER A 14 -6.91 -5.62 19.68
N MET A 15 -6.86 -6.96 19.74
CA MET A 15 -7.01 -7.82 18.55
C MET A 15 -8.36 -8.56 18.51
N ARG A 16 -9.18 -8.42 19.56
CA ARG A 16 -10.46 -9.17 19.65
C ARG A 16 -11.50 -8.75 18.62
N GLU A 17 -11.43 -7.53 18.13
CA GLU A 17 -12.32 -7.02 17.06
C GLU A 17 -11.96 -7.59 15.67
N PHE A 18 -10.75 -8.16 15.51
CA PHE A 18 -10.28 -8.71 14.24
C PHE A 18 -10.46 -10.22 14.24
N GLY A 19 -11.37 -10.71 13.40
CA GLY A 19 -11.60 -12.12 13.16
C GLY A 19 -11.00 -12.58 11.83
N GLU A 20 -11.57 -13.65 11.28
CA GLU A 20 -11.27 -14.06 9.91
C GLU A 20 -11.66 -12.94 8.94
N THR A 21 -10.77 -12.62 7.99
CA THR A 21 -11.01 -11.52 7.06
C THR A 21 -12.13 -11.89 6.08
N ILE A 22 -12.90 -10.90 5.65
CA ILE A 22 -13.93 -11.10 4.61
C ILE A 22 -13.31 -11.73 3.34
N PHE A 23 -12.07 -11.44 3.03
CA PHE A 23 -11.33 -12.03 1.91
C PHE A 23 -11.14 -13.54 2.06
N ALA A 24 -10.79 -14.02 3.25
CA ALA A 24 -10.66 -15.45 3.54
C ALA A 24 -12.02 -16.15 3.47
N GLU A 25 -13.06 -15.56 4.07
CA GLU A 25 -14.43 -16.10 4.03
C GLU A 25 -14.95 -16.21 2.59
N MET A 26 -14.83 -15.14 1.80
CA MET A 26 -15.29 -15.11 0.40
C MET A 26 -14.50 -16.06 -0.48
N SER A 27 -13.19 -16.21 -0.27
CA SER A 27 -12.37 -17.16 -1.00
C SER A 27 -12.77 -18.60 -0.68
N ALA A 28 -12.98 -18.94 0.59
CA ALA A 28 -13.47 -20.25 1.00
C ALA A 28 -14.86 -20.55 0.42
N LEU A 29 -15.75 -19.56 0.39
CA LEU A 29 -17.08 -19.68 -0.19
C LEU A 29 -17.00 -19.92 -1.71
N ALA A 30 -16.17 -19.16 -2.43
CA ALA A 30 -15.96 -19.33 -3.87
C ALA A 30 -15.47 -20.75 -4.20
N VAL A 31 -14.47 -21.24 -3.46
CA VAL A 31 -13.97 -22.62 -3.62
C VAL A 31 -15.08 -23.65 -3.35
N LYS A 32 -15.85 -23.48 -2.25
CA LYS A 32 -16.92 -24.39 -1.86
C LYS A 32 -18.06 -24.48 -2.89
N THR A 33 -18.36 -23.36 -3.54
CA THR A 33 -19.48 -23.26 -4.50
C THR A 33 -19.06 -23.41 -5.96
N GLY A 34 -17.76 -23.42 -6.25
CA GLY A 34 -17.23 -23.36 -7.62
C GLY A 34 -17.50 -22.02 -8.33
N ALA A 35 -17.75 -20.95 -7.56
CA ALA A 35 -18.01 -19.64 -8.10
C ALA A 35 -16.72 -18.91 -8.49
N ILE A 36 -16.83 -17.94 -9.41
CA ILE A 36 -15.74 -17.00 -9.70
C ILE A 36 -15.58 -16.09 -8.47
N ASN A 37 -14.36 -16.01 -7.94
CA ASN A 37 -14.06 -15.13 -6.80
C ASN A 37 -13.86 -13.70 -7.27
N LEU A 38 -14.87 -12.86 -7.10
CA LEU A 38 -14.82 -11.42 -7.36
C LEU A 38 -14.57 -10.59 -6.09
N GLY A 39 -14.45 -11.23 -4.93
CA GLY A 39 -14.28 -10.58 -3.64
C GLY A 39 -12.81 -10.34 -3.24
N GLN A 40 -11.85 -10.74 -4.06
CA GLN A 40 -10.43 -10.62 -3.74
C GLN A 40 -9.68 -9.73 -4.72
N GLY A 41 -8.82 -8.84 -4.16
CA GLY A 41 -8.04 -7.89 -4.93
C GLY A 41 -6.65 -8.41 -5.28
N PHE A 42 -6.56 -9.47 -6.09
CA PHE A 42 -5.33 -9.83 -6.79
C PHE A 42 -5.65 -10.25 -8.23
N PRO A 43 -4.72 -9.98 -9.17
CA PRO A 43 -4.89 -10.40 -10.55
C PRO A 43 -5.00 -11.94 -10.66
N ASP A 44 -5.85 -12.41 -11.56
CA ASP A 44 -5.98 -13.83 -11.93
C ASP A 44 -4.97 -14.26 -13.01
N THR A 45 -4.10 -13.33 -13.42
CA THR A 45 -3.02 -13.55 -14.37
C THR A 45 -1.68 -13.50 -13.66
N ASP A 46 -0.78 -14.38 -14.05
CA ASP A 46 0.61 -14.34 -13.59
C ASP A 46 1.31 -13.06 -14.06
N GLY A 47 2.31 -12.64 -13.31
CA GLY A 47 3.21 -11.57 -13.73
C GLY A 47 4.05 -11.98 -14.95
N PRO A 48 4.89 -11.05 -15.48
CA PRO A 48 5.73 -11.30 -16.65
C PRO A 48 6.59 -12.55 -16.48
N GLN A 49 6.51 -13.48 -17.44
CA GLN A 49 7.27 -14.73 -17.39
C GLN A 49 8.77 -14.47 -17.35
N GLU A 50 9.27 -13.47 -18.08
CA GLU A 50 10.68 -13.08 -18.08
C GLU A 50 11.18 -12.70 -16.67
N ILE A 51 10.34 -12.07 -15.86
CA ILE A 51 10.69 -11.72 -14.47
C ILE A 51 10.64 -12.97 -13.57
N ALA A 52 9.72 -13.89 -13.81
CA ALA A 52 9.69 -15.17 -13.10
C ALA A 52 10.98 -16.00 -13.40
N GLU A 53 11.45 -16.02 -14.64
CA GLU A 53 12.69 -16.71 -15.02
C GLU A 53 13.93 -16.07 -14.38
N LEU A 54 13.94 -14.76 -14.16
CA LEU A 54 15.02 -14.09 -13.42
C LEU A 54 15.05 -14.54 -11.95
N ALA A 55 13.90 -14.75 -11.32
CA ALA A 55 13.84 -15.29 -9.96
C ALA A 55 14.35 -16.74 -9.90
N ILE A 56 13.96 -17.58 -10.86
CA ILE A 56 14.44 -18.97 -10.99
C ILE A 56 15.97 -18.96 -11.17
N THR A 57 16.49 -18.08 -12.01
CA THR A 57 17.94 -17.91 -12.23
C THR A 57 18.64 -17.50 -10.94
N ALA A 58 18.11 -16.53 -10.21
CA ALA A 58 18.68 -16.11 -8.93
C ALA A 58 18.73 -17.25 -7.89
N ILE A 59 17.69 -18.13 -7.85
CA ILE A 59 17.68 -19.32 -7.00
C ILE A 59 18.82 -20.27 -7.41
N ARG A 60 18.99 -20.54 -8.70
CA ARG A 60 20.03 -21.43 -9.22
C ARG A 60 21.44 -20.87 -9.02
N ASP A 61 21.61 -19.57 -9.10
CA ASP A 61 22.88 -18.86 -8.88
C ASP A 61 23.27 -18.75 -7.39
N GLY A 62 22.42 -19.26 -6.50
CA GLY A 62 22.73 -19.36 -5.07
C GLY A 62 22.34 -18.15 -4.23
N HIS A 63 21.52 -17.22 -4.73
CA HIS A 63 20.99 -16.10 -3.96
C HIS A 63 19.90 -16.54 -2.95
N ASN A 64 20.21 -17.54 -2.11
CA ASN A 64 19.25 -18.20 -1.22
C ASN A 64 19.50 -17.90 0.27
N GLN A 65 20.54 -17.12 0.59
CA GLN A 65 20.86 -16.74 1.96
C GLN A 65 20.26 -15.35 2.29
N TYR A 66 20.36 -14.96 3.55
CA TYR A 66 19.90 -13.66 3.99
C TYR A 66 20.49 -12.51 3.19
N PRO A 67 19.68 -11.67 2.55
CA PRO A 67 20.17 -10.44 1.95
C PRO A 67 20.55 -9.41 3.03
N PRO A 68 21.19 -8.28 2.68
CA PRO A 68 21.38 -7.17 3.60
C PRO A 68 20.07 -6.67 4.22
N GLY A 69 20.12 -6.17 5.46
CA GLY A 69 18.95 -5.71 6.22
C GLY A 69 18.09 -4.64 5.53
N LEU A 70 18.74 -3.77 4.72
CA LEU A 70 18.04 -2.79 3.88
C LEU A 70 17.47 -3.37 2.58
N GLY A 71 17.82 -4.62 2.24
CA GLY A 71 17.60 -5.21 0.92
C GLY A 71 18.87 -5.15 0.05
N ILE A 72 18.90 -5.91 -1.06
CA ILE A 72 20.06 -5.92 -1.94
C ILE A 72 20.26 -4.55 -2.60
N LYS A 73 21.53 -4.15 -2.77
CA LYS A 73 21.86 -2.84 -3.37
C LYS A 73 21.22 -2.64 -4.74
N LYS A 74 21.26 -3.67 -5.58
CA LYS A 74 20.66 -3.63 -6.92
C LYS A 74 19.17 -3.25 -6.91
N LEU A 75 18.41 -3.77 -5.97
CA LEU A 75 16.98 -3.42 -5.84
C LEU A 75 16.79 -2.01 -5.31
N ARG A 76 17.59 -1.59 -4.32
CA ARG A 76 17.52 -0.23 -3.77
C ARG A 76 17.87 0.84 -4.82
N ASP A 77 18.92 0.58 -5.63
CA ASP A 77 19.29 1.42 -6.78
C ASP A 77 18.14 1.49 -7.80
N ALA A 78 17.51 0.35 -8.11
CA ALA A 78 16.39 0.29 -9.05
C ALA A 78 15.15 1.05 -8.52
N ILE A 79 14.85 0.96 -7.22
CA ILE A 79 13.76 1.73 -6.59
C ILE A 79 14.06 3.23 -6.68
N SER A 80 15.27 3.67 -6.32
CA SER A 80 15.67 5.08 -6.41
C SER A 80 15.55 5.59 -7.85
N HIS A 81 16.04 4.83 -8.83
CA HIS A 81 15.92 5.17 -10.24
C HIS A 81 14.46 5.24 -10.71
N HIS A 82 13.62 4.29 -10.27
CA HIS A 82 12.18 4.29 -10.56
C HIS A 82 11.48 5.55 -10.02
N GLN A 83 11.77 5.94 -8.79
CA GLN A 83 11.20 7.15 -8.18
C GLN A 83 11.63 8.43 -8.91
N MET A 84 12.90 8.49 -9.35
CA MET A 84 13.38 9.59 -10.19
C MET A 84 12.68 9.59 -11.55
N ARG A 85 12.58 8.43 -12.21
CA ARG A 85 12.01 8.28 -13.57
C ARG A 85 10.55 8.72 -13.64
N PHE A 86 9.71 8.28 -12.70
CA PHE A 86 8.27 8.51 -12.75
C PHE A 86 7.81 9.77 -12.02
N TYR A 87 8.54 10.16 -10.97
CA TYR A 87 8.09 11.22 -10.07
C TYR A 87 9.10 12.36 -9.88
N GLY A 88 10.29 12.25 -10.44
CA GLY A 88 11.35 13.25 -10.24
C GLY A 88 11.86 13.32 -8.79
N LEU A 89 11.68 12.22 -8.02
CA LEU A 89 12.09 12.13 -6.63
C LEU A 89 13.47 11.49 -6.51
N GLU A 90 14.40 12.22 -5.92
CA GLU A 90 15.73 11.71 -5.58
C GLU A 90 15.72 11.06 -4.21
N PHE A 91 16.17 9.79 -4.14
CA PHE A 91 16.42 9.07 -2.90
C PHE A 91 17.83 8.47 -2.93
N ASP A 92 18.59 8.65 -1.85
CA ASP A 92 19.83 7.92 -1.68
C ASP A 92 19.53 6.44 -1.38
N PRO A 93 19.90 5.50 -2.27
CA PRO A 93 19.62 4.09 -2.07
C PRO A 93 20.32 3.49 -0.84
N GLU A 94 21.35 4.14 -0.29
CA GLU A 94 22.06 3.64 0.90
C GLU A 94 21.39 4.06 2.22
N THR A 95 20.68 5.18 2.22
CA THR A 95 20.15 5.76 3.48
C THR A 95 18.65 6.05 3.46
N GLU A 96 17.99 6.03 2.29
CA GLU A 96 16.59 6.45 2.15
C GLU A 96 15.67 5.38 1.52
N VAL A 97 16.19 4.15 1.28
CA VAL A 97 15.42 3.05 0.70
C VAL A 97 15.54 1.79 1.55
N LEU A 98 14.40 1.21 1.95
CA LEU A 98 14.30 -0.02 2.74
C LEU A 98 13.37 -1.02 2.06
N VAL A 99 13.86 -2.21 1.77
CA VAL A 99 13.05 -3.31 1.22
C VAL A 99 12.30 -4.03 2.35
N THR A 100 11.02 -4.33 2.11
CA THR A 100 10.12 -4.95 3.08
C THR A 100 9.42 -6.18 2.51
N ALA A 101 8.84 -7.01 3.39
CA ALA A 101 7.99 -8.16 2.99
C ALA A 101 6.61 -7.69 2.52
N GLY A 102 6.59 -6.94 1.41
CA GLY A 102 5.43 -6.26 0.86
C GLY A 102 5.04 -5.02 1.66
N ALA A 103 4.06 -4.27 1.13
CA ALA A 103 3.56 -3.05 1.77
C ALA A 103 2.93 -3.30 3.14
N THR A 104 2.33 -4.45 3.37
CA THR A 104 1.72 -4.80 4.67
C THR A 104 2.74 -4.75 5.81
N GLU A 105 3.96 -5.30 5.59
CA GLU A 105 5.04 -5.17 6.58
C GLU A 105 5.51 -3.71 6.70
N ALA A 106 5.65 -3.00 5.58
CA ALA A 106 6.06 -1.61 5.60
C ALA A 106 5.13 -0.74 6.47
N ILE A 107 3.82 -0.91 6.31
CA ILE A 107 2.79 -0.19 7.09
C ILE A 107 2.86 -0.59 8.57
N ALA A 108 2.89 -1.89 8.86
CA ALA A 108 2.96 -2.38 10.24
C ALA A 108 4.25 -1.92 10.94
N ALA A 109 5.41 -2.01 10.26
CA ALA A 109 6.69 -1.55 10.80
C ALA A 109 6.70 -0.03 11.03
N SER A 110 6.13 0.75 10.11
CA SER A 110 6.01 2.20 10.26
C SER A 110 5.18 2.56 11.48
N LEU A 111 4.01 1.96 11.66
CA LEU A 111 3.13 2.20 12.80
C LEU A 111 3.78 1.77 14.12
N LEU A 112 4.37 0.55 14.16
CA LEU A 112 5.08 0.05 15.34
C LEU A 112 6.28 0.93 15.74
N ALA A 113 6.89 1.59 14.77
CA ALA A 113 8.06 2.43 14.96
C ALA A 113 7.74 3.83 15.50
N ILE A 114 6.57 4.39 15.15
CA ILE A 114 6.25 5.79 15.47
C ILE A 114 5.15 5.96 16.52
N CYS A 115 4.31 4.94 16.78
CA CYS A 115 3.19 5.04 17.69
C CYS A 115 3.56 4.63 19.10
N GLU A 116 3.17 5.45 20.06
CA GLU A 116 3.06 5.11 21.46
C GLU A 116 1.63 4.65 21.79
N GLN A 117 1.46 4.07 22.98
CA GLN A 117 0.14 3.61 23.43
C GLN A 117 -0.86 4.78 23.52
N GLY A 118 -1.90 4.73 22.71
CA GLY A 118 -2.98 5.73 22.71
C GLY A 118 -2.77 6.89 21.73
N ASP A 119 -1.69 6.87 20.95
CA ASP A 119 -1.53 7.80 19.82
C ASP A 119 -2.64 7.58 18.78
N GLU A 120 -3.10 8.66 18.18
CA GLU A 120 -4.18 8.62 17.19
C GLU A 120 -3.62 8.62 15.77
N ILE A 121 -4.15 7.70 14.94
CA ILE A 121 -3.83 7.59 13.53
C ILE A 121 -5.10 7.83 12.72
N ILE A 122 -5.07 8.86 11.87
CA ILE A 122 -6.19 9.17 10.98
C ILE A 122 -6.04 8.36 9.70
N THR A 123 -7.13 7.72 9.24
CA THR A 123 -7.20 7.02 7.95
C THR A 123 -8.54 7.31 7.26
N PHE A 124 -8.62 7.03 5.97
CA PHE A 124 -9.78 7.32 5.12
C PHE A 124 -10.62 6.05 4.95
N GLU A 125 -11.90 6.08 5.36
CA GLU A 125 -12.79 4.93 5.20
C GLU A 125 -13.72 5.06 3.96
N PRO A 126 -14.06 3.94 3.28
CA PRO A 126 -13.61 2.58 3.59
C PRO A 126 -12.10 2.41 3.37
N TYR A 127 -11.45 1.50 4.06
CA TYR A 127 -9.99 1.31 3.99
C TYR A 127 -9.63 -0.18 3.88
N TYR A 128 -8.40 -0.46 3.50
CA TYR A 128 -7.85 -1.80 3.52
C TYR A 128 -7.75 -2.31 4.98
N ASP A 129 -8.33 -3.48 5.25
CA ASP A 129 -8.52 -4.04 6.60
C ASP A 129 -7.24 -4.12 7.45
N SER A 130 -6.11 -4.35 6.80
CA SER A 130 -4.80 -4.39 7.47
C SER A 130 -4.43 -3.10 8.21
N TYR A 131 -4.98 -1.94 7.81
CA TYR A 131 -4.66 -0.67 8.49
C TYR A 131 -5.18 -0.66 9.93
N ALA A 132 -6.43 -1.04 10.12
CA ALA A 132 -7.04 -1.12 11.43
C ALA A 132 -6.28 -2.08 12.36
N ALA A 133 -5.95 -3.27 11.87
CA ALA A 133 -5.20 -4.26 12.62
C ALA A 133 -3.79 -3.77 12.95
N SER A 134 -3.09 -3.14 12.01
CA SER A 134 -1.73 -2.62 12.22
C SER A 134 -1.69 -1.48 13.25
N ILE A 135 -2.69 -0.57 13.21
CA ILE A 135 -2.84 0.51 14.21
C ILE A 135 -3.06 -0.10 15.61
N ALA A 136 -3.96 -1.09 15.73
CA ALA A 136 -4.23 -1.75 17.00
C ALA A 136 -3.03 -2.55 17.54
N LEU A 137 -2.26 -3.20 16.66
CA LEU A 137 -1.00 -3.88 17.03
C LEU A 137 0.03 -2.91 17.57
N ALA A 138 0.15 -1.71 16.98
CA ALA A 138 1.04 -0.66 17.44
C ALA A 138 0.59 0.02 18.75
N GLY A 139 -0.63 -0.28 19.23
CA GLY A 139 -1.19 0.37 20.41
C GLY A 139 -1.88 1.70 20.11
N GLY A 140 -2.00 2.06 18.84
CA GLY A 140 -2.64 3.28 18.39
C GLY A 140 -4.16 3.22 18.44
N VAL A 141 -4.78 4.37 18.33
CA VAL A 141 -6.23 4.58 18.24
C VAL A 141 -6.56 5.06 16.83
N ARG A 142 -7.39 4.29 16.12
CA ARG A 142 -7.85 4.66 14.78
C ARG A 142 -8.86 5.80 14.85
N ARG A 143 -8.65 6.84 14.05
CA ARG A 143 -9.59 7.89 13.72
C ARG A 143 -9.91 7.82 12.23
N VAL A 144 -11.15 8.01 11.85
CA VAL A 144 -11.55 7.86 10.44
C VAL A 144 -12.22 9.11 9.89
N ILE A 145 -11.89 9.43 8.67
CA ILE A 145 -12.61 10.37 7.82
C ILE A 145 -13.32 9.60 6.71
N THR A 146 -14.62 9.80 6.57
CA THR A 146 -15.42 9.04 5.60
C THR A 146 -15.33 9.66 4.21
N LEU A 147 -15.00 8.85 3.22
CA LEU A 147 -15.08 9.18 1.81
C LEU A 147 -16.53 8.98 1.33
N ASN A 148 -17.17 10.05 0.89
CA ASN A 148 -18.60 10.06 0.58
C ASN A 148 -18.87 9.76 -0.90
N THR A 149 -19.80 8.87 -1.16
CA THR A 149 -20.29 8.61 -2.53
C THR A 149 -21.05 9.84 -3.07
N PRO A 150 -21.10 10.06 -4.40
CA PRO A 150 -20.62 9.15 -5.46
C PRO A 150 -19.15 9.33 -5.85
N ASP A 151 -18.48 10.39 -5.47
CA ASP A 151 -17.14 10.78 -5.92
C ASP A 151 -16.04 10.52 -4.89
N TYR A 152 -16.43 9.94 -3.76
CA TYR A 152 -15.53 9.67 -2.63
C TYR A 152 -14.81 10.93 -2.12
N SER A 153 -15.49 12.07 -2.18
CA SER A 153 -15.02 13.32 -1.60
C SER A 153 -15.08 13.29 -0.06
N PHE A 154 -14.33 14.17 0.56
CA PHE A 154 -14.36 14.41 2.01
C PHE A 154 -14.20 15.91 2.30
N SER A 155 -14.57 16.32 3.51
CA SER A 155 -14.38 17.68 3.98
C SER A 155 -13.03 17.83 4.66
N ILE A 156 -12.24 18.79 4.22
CA ILE A 156 -10.96 19.10 4.87
C ILE A 156 -11.16 19.65 6.28
N ASP A 157 -12.23 20.43 6.50
CA ASP A 157 -12.59 20.95 7.83
C ASP A 157 -12.93 19.83 8.80
N ASP A 158 -13.53 18.73 8.28
CA ASP A 158 -13.85 17.58 9.12
C ASP A 158 -12.61 16.73 9.39
N LEU A 159 -11.66 16.65 8.45
CA LEU A 159 -10.35 16.05 8.67
C LEU A 159 -9.57 16.83 9.75
N GLU A 160 -9.55 18.16 9.67
CA GLU A 160 -8.88 19.01 10.65
C GLU A 160 -9.47 18.84 12.07
N LYS A 161 -10.81 18.75 12.21
CA LYS A 161 -11.48 18.50 13.50
C LYS A 161 -11.13 17.16 14.13
N LEU A 162 -10.67 16.18 13.35
CA LEU A 162 -10.20 14.90 13.89
C LEU A 162 -8.80 14.99 14.52
N ILE A 163 -8.04 16.04 14.19
CA ILE A 163 -6.69 16.23 14.71
C ILE A 163 -6.77 16.69 16.15
N THR A 164 -6.06 15.98 17.02
CA THR A 164 -5.94 16.30 18.46
C THR A 164 -4.47 16.32 18.85
N ALA A 165 -4.18 16.70 20.09
CA ALA A 165 -2.82 16.64 20.64
C ALA A 165 -2.23 15.20 20.70
N LYS A 166 -3.05 14.17 20.47
CA LYS A 166 -2.64 12.76 20.40
C LYS A 166 -2.45 12.27 18.98
N THR A 167 -2.83 13.05 17.98
CA THR A 167 -2.70 12.64 16.58
C THR A 167 -1.23 12.59 16.21
N LYS A 168 -0.76 11.42 15.78
CA LYS A 168 0.63 11.15 15.42
C LYS A 168 0.85 11.12 13.93
N ALA A 169 -0.10 10.53 13.20
CA ALA A 169 0.07 10.37 11.75
C ALA A 169 -1.27 10.35 11.01
N ILE A 170 -1.18 10.66 9.71
CA ILE A 170 -2.22 10.37 8.70
C ILE A 170 -1.72 9.20 7.86
N LEU A 171 -2.53 8.13 7.76
CA LEU A 171 -2.32 7.01 6.86
C LEU A 171 -3.18 7.24 5.62
N LEU A 172 -2.53 7.58 4.52
CA LEU A 172 -3.14 7.88 3.23
C LEU A 172 -2.87 6.74 2.25
N ASN A 173 -3.91 6.29 1.55
CA ASN A 173 -3.76 5.37 0.42
C ASN A 173 -4.24 6.06 -0.86
N SER A 174 -3.34 6.22 -1.82
CA SER A 174 -3.66 6.81 -3.13
C SER A 174 -2.78 6.19 -4.23
N PRO A 175 -3.38 5.62 -5.28
CA PRO A 175 -4.81 5.35 -5.52
C PRO A 175 -5.43 4.47 -4.43
N HIS A 176 -6.70 4.72 -4.12
CA HIS A 176 -7.34 4.26 -2.89
C HIS A 176 -8.01 2.88 -3.03
N ASN A 177 -7.68 1.97 -2.15
CA ASN A 177 -8.34 0.68 -1.98
C ASN A 177 -9.39 0.77 -0.83
N PRO A 178 -10.69 0.49 -1.08
CA PRO A 178 -11.24 -0.18 -2.26
C PRO A 178 -11.91 0.76 -3.28
N THR A 179 -11.97 2.07 -3.06
CA THR A 179 -12.87 2.95 -3.81
C THR A 179 -12.40 3.29 -5.23
N GLY A 180 -11.11 3.08 -5.52
CA GLY A 180 -10.51 3.51 -6.77
C GLY A 180 -10.33 5.03 -6.92
N LYS A 181 -10.58 5.82 -5.85
CA LYS A 181 -10.32 7.26 -5.83
C LYS A 181 -8.83 7.53 -6.03
N VAL A 182 -8.52 8.53 -6.85
CA VAL A 182 -7.20 9.16 -6.90
C VAL A 182 -7.32 10.53 -6.25
N PHE A 183 -6.54 10.77 -5.19
CA PHE A 183 -6.59 12.05 -4.50
C PHE A 183 -6.08 13.18 -5.40
N THR A 184 -6.83 14.26 -5.48
CA THR A 184 -6.51 15.41 -6.31
C THR A 184 -5.35 16.22 -5.74
N HIS A 185 -4.69 17.01 -6.60
CA HIS A 185 -3.64 17.93 -6.16
C HIS A 185 -4.10 18.86 -5.03
N ASN A 186 -5.35 19.35 -5.10
CA ASN A 186 -5.91 20.23 -4.06
C ASN A 186 -6.07 19.50 -2.73
N GLU A 187 -6.65 18.28 -2.74
CA GLU A 187 -6.80 17.46 -1.52
C GLU A 187 -5.44 17.12 -0.91
N LEU A 188 -4.48 16.69 -1.73
CA LEU A 188 -3.12 16.39 -1.27
C LEU A 188 -2.40 17.61 -0.69
N SER A 189 -2.56 18.79 -1.33
CA SER A 189 -2.00 20.04 -0.82
C SER A 189 -2.58 20.42 0.54
N GLN A 190 -3.88 20.24 0.73
CA GLN A 190 -4.55 20.50 2.01
C GLN A 190 -4.11 19.50 3.09
N ILE A 191 -4.01 18.22 2.77
CA ILE A 191 -3.47 17.18 3.68
C ILE A 191 -2.03 17.50 4.07
N ALA A 192 -1.19 17.91 3.10
CA ALA A 192 0.19 18.30 3.36
C ALA A 192 0.28 19.48 4.34
N ASN A 193 -0.55 20.50 4.14
CA ASN A 193 -0.61 21.66 5.03
C ASN A 193 -0.99 21.26 6.47
N LEU A 194 -2.00 20.40 6.64
CA LEU A 194 -2.37 19.89 7.97
C LEU A 194 -1.23 19.10 8.61
N CYS A 195 -0.53 18.25 7.85
CA CYS A 195 0.63 17.52 8.36
C CYS A 195 1.75 18.43 8.83
N ILE A 196 1.97 19.54 8.13
CA ILE A 196 3.00 20.53 8.49
C ILE A 196 2.57 21.34 9.72
N GLU A 197 1.34 21.85 9.72
CA GLU A 197 0.80 22.69 10.80
C GLU A 197 0.73 21.96 12.15
N HIS A 198 0.36 20.68 12.12
CA HIS A 198 0.19 19.87 13.32
C HIS A 198 1.36 18.91 13.60
N ASP A 199 2.47 19.04 12.87
CA ASP A 199 3.68 18.19 13.00
C ASP A 199 3.38 16.68 12.91
N LEU A 200 2.54 16.28 11.96
CA LEU A 200 2.14 14.89 11.73
C LEU A 200 3.06 14.19 10.75
N VAL A 201 3.23 12.89 10.94
CA VAL A 201 3.84 12.00 9.95
C VAL A 201 2.78 11.57 8.93
N ALA A 202 3.14 11.53 7.66
CA ALA A 202 2.31 10.94 6.62
C ALA A 202 2.84 9.55 6.27
N ILE A 203 2.02 8.50 6.45
CA ILE A 203 2.29 7.15 5.95
C ILE A 203 1.48 7.00 4.67
N CYS A 204 2.17 6.94 3.52
CA CYS A 204 1.54 6.94 2.21
C CYS A 204 1.65 5.56 1.58
N ASP A 205 0.53 4.83 1.50
CA ASP A 205 0.42 3.57 0.77
C ASP A 205 0.10 3.87 -0.70
N GLU A 206 1.13 3.75 -1.56
CA GLU A 206 1.09 4.11 -2.97
C GLU A 206 1.22 2.88 -3.89
N VAL A 207 0.86 1.68 -3.41
CA VAL A 207 1.04 0.40 -4.13
C VAL A 207 0.36 0.34 -5.50
N TYR A 208 -0.62 1.21 -5.76
CA TYR A 208 -1.32 1.31 -7.04
C TYR A 208 -0.83 2.48 -7.90
N GLU A 209 0.35 3.02 -7.64
CA GLU A 209 0.94 4.19 -8.31
C GLU A 209 0.90 4.11 -9.86
N HIS A 210 0.99 2.90 -10.45
CA HIS A 210 0.90 2.66 -11.89
C HIS A 210 -0.52 2.33 -12.40
N LEU A 211 -1.52 2.31 -11.52
CA LEU A 211 -2.92 2.04 -11.88
C LEU A 211 -3.77 3.28 -11.68
N VAL A 212 -3.50 4.32 -12.45
CA VAL A 212 -4.27 5.57 -12.50
C VAL A 212 -4.84 5.72 -13.92
N PHE A 213 -6.14 5.54 -14.05
CA PHE A 213 -6.84 5.59 -15.33
C PHE A 213 -7.16 7.02 -15.76
N GLU A 214 -7.34 7.92 -14.81
CA GLU A 214 -7.72 9.31 -15.01
C GLU A 214 -6.87 10.22 -14.12
N GLY A 215 -6.19 11.19 -14.72
CA GLY A 215 -5.26 12.08 -14.01
C GLY A 215 -3.85 11.49 -13.89
N GLN A 216 -3.20 11.75 -12.76
CA GLN A 216 -1.84 11.30 -12.46
C GLN A 216 -1.72 10.94 -10.99
N HIS A 217 -0.91 9.94 -10.68
CA HIS A 217 -0.47 9.72 -9.31
C HIS A 217 0.49 10.86 -8.89
N ILE A 218 0.24 11.45 -7.73
CA ILE A 218 1.07 12.50 -7.15
C ILE A 218 1.50 12.03 -5.77
N PRO A 219 2.77 11.66 -5.57
CA PRO A 219 3.29 11.32 -4.25
C PRO A 219 3.21 12.51 -3.28
N LEU A 220 2.66 12.28 -2.09
CA LEU A 220 2.51 13.35 -1.09
C LEU A 220 3.86 13.95 -0.65
N ILE A 221 4.92 13.17 -0.72
CA ILE A 221 6.29 13.58 -0.38
C ILE A 221 6.82 14.73 -1.27
N GLN A 222 6.22 14.97 -2.45
CA GLN A 222 6.61 16.06 -3.35
C GLN A 222 6.21 17.44 -2.85
N TYR A 223 5.25 17.53 -1.95
CA TYR A 223 4.78 18.83 -1.46
C TYR A 223 5.83 19.47 -0.54
N PRO A 224 6.01 20.79 -0.64
CA PRO A 224 6.96 21.52 0.22
C PRO A 224 6.74 21.20 1.70
N GLY A 225 7.81 20.86 2.42
CA GLY A 225 7.77 20.49 3.84
C GLY A 225 7.36 19.03 4.14
N MET A 226 6.98 18.23 3.12
CA MET A 226 6.59 16.83 3.34
C MET A 226 7.75 15.86 3.29
N ARG A 227 8.89 16.21 2.70
CA ARG A 227 10.07 15.32 2.59
C ARG A 227 10.51 14.75 3.94
N ASP A 228 10.52 15.56 4.98
CA ASP A 228 11.04 15.19 6.30
C ASP A 228 10.03 14.43 7.17
N ARG A 229 8.78 14.30 6.71
CA ARG A 229 7.69 13.71 7.48
C ARG A 229 6.87 12.66 6.73
N THR A 230 7.30 12.23 5.54
CA THR A 230 6.59 11.22 4.75
C THR A 230 7.32 9.89 4.74
N ILE A 231 6.60 8.82 5.00
CA ILE A 231 6.98 7.43 4.79
C ILE A 231 6.21 6.96 3.56
N GLN A 232 6.87 6.97 2.40
CA GLN A 232 6.29 6.52 1.13
C GLN A 232 6.46 5.00 1.01
N ILE A 233 5.38 4.29 0.69
CA ILE A 233 5.33 2.82 0.62
C ILE A 233 4.80 2.39 -0.73
N SER A 234 5.48 1.44 -1.37
CA SER A 234 4.99 0.78 -2.58
C SER A 234 5.36 -0.70 -2.61
N SER A 235 4.92 -1.42 -3.65
CA SER A 235 5.23 -2.85 -3.76
C SER A 235 5.17 -3.38 -5.20
N ALA A 236 6.07 -4.29 -5.51
CA ALA A 236 6.13 -5.03 -6.75
C ALA A 236 4.89 -5.92 -7.00
N GLY A 237 4.24 -6.37 -5.93
CA GLY A 237 3.09 -7.25 -6.03
C GLY A 237 1.92 -6.68 -6.82
N LYS A 238 1.75 -5.36 -6.80
CA LYS A 238 0.69 -4.65 -7.51
C LYS A 238 1.13 -4.23 -8.92
N THR A 239 2.37 -3.73 -9.02
CA THR A 239 2.94 -3.26 -10.29
C THR A 239 3.21 -4.39 -11.28
N PHE A 240 3.59 -5.57 -10.80
CA PHE A 240 4.02 -6.70 -11.65
C PHE A 240 3.17 -7.96 -11.46
N SER A 241 2.02 -7.90 -10.79
CA SER A 241 1.13 -9.06 -10.51
C SER A 241 1.80 -10.22 -9.77
N PHE A 242 2.84 -9.94 -8.96
CA PHE A 242 3.55 -10.91 -8.11
C PHE A 242 3.20 -10.73 -6.63
N THR A 243 1.91 -10.71 -6.30
CA THR A 243 1.41 -10.44 -4.94
C THR A 243 1.96 -11.42 -3.89
N GLY A 244 2.19 -12.68 -4.27
CA GLY A 244 2.72 -13.74 -3.40
C GLY A 244 4.21 -13.61 -3.11
N TRP A 245 4.99 -12.84 -3.89
CA TRP A 245 6.43 -12.69 -3.67
C TRP A 245 6.77 -11.80 -2.48
N LYS A 246 5.85 -10.97 -2.06
CA LYS A 246 6.00 -10.11 -0.89
C LYS A 246 7.26 -9.23 -0.96
N ILE A 247 7.48 -8.57 -2.08
CA ILE A 247 8.51 -7.54 -2.24
C ILE A 247 7.84 -6.17 -2.25
N GLY A 248 8.11 -5.37 -1.21
CA GLY A 248 7.71 -3.99 -1.08
C GLY A 248 8.89 -3.14 -0.63
N TRP A 249 8.68 -1.85 -0.48
CA TRP A 249 9.70 -0.91 -0.02
C TRP A 249 9.12 0.31 0.66
N VAL A 250 9.97 0.95 1.42
CA VAL A 250 9.79 2.26 2.02
C VAL A 250 10.82 3.20 1.43
N CYS A 251 10.39 4.39 1.03
CA CYS A 251 11.24 5.53 0.74
C CYS A 251 10.93 6.65 1.75
N ALA A 252 11.94 7.12 2.46
CA ALA A 252 11.81 8.17 3.47
C ALA A 252 13.15 8.85 3.72
N GLN A 253 13.15 10.04 4.33
CA GLN A 253 14.38 10.65 4.81
C GLN A 253 15.07 9.76 5.87
N PRO A 254 16.41 9.86 6.06
CA PRO A 254 17.19 8.87 6.80
C PRO A 254 16.69 8.60 8.24
N ALA A 255 16.28 9.62 8.99
CA ALA A 255 15.86 9.43 10.38
C ALA A 255 14.53 8.66 10.48
N LEU A 256 13.56 8.90 9.58
CA LEU A 256 12.32 8.12 9.50
C LEU A 256 12.61 6.70 9.01
N LEU A 257 13.47 6.54 8.00
CA LEU A 257 13.83 5.23 7.48
C LEU A 257 14.48 4.35 8.56
N ASP A 258 15.44 4.89 9.32
CA ASP A 258 16.10 4.17 10.43
C ASP A 258 15.11 3.78 11.53
N THR A 259 14.12 4.63 11.79
CA THR A 259 13.04 4.35 12.74
C THR A 259 12.23 3.14 12.27
N VAL A 260 11.77 3.12 11.02
CA VAL A 260 11.03 1.99 10.42
C VAL A 260 11.89 0.73 10.36
N ARG A 261 13.16 0.85 9.95
CA ARG A 261 14.12 -0.25 9.92
C ARG A 261 14.30 -0.91 11.28
N THR A 262 14.34 -0.11 12.35
CA THR A 262 14.50 -0.60 13.73
C THR A 262 13.32 -1.51 14.12
N ALA A 263 12.09 -1.19 13.77
CA ALA A 263 10.96 -2.09 14.01
C ALA A 263 10.98 -3.30 13.05
N LYS A 264 11.20 -3.06 11.75
CA LYS A 264 11.16 -4.10 10.72
C LYS A 264 12.15 -5.24 10.96
N GLN A 265 13.36 -4.95 11.46
CA GLN A 265 14.38 -5.98 11.69
C GLN A 265 13.96 -7.05 12.70
N PHE A 266 12.98 -6.76 13.58
CA PHE A 266 12.44 -7.72 14.54
C PHE A 266 11.11 -8.35 14.10
N LEU A 267 10.58 -8.00 12.92
CA LEU A 267 9.42 -8.66 12.28
C LEU A 267 9.89 -9.82 11.40
N THR A 268 10.36 -9.52 10.20
CA THR A 268 10.83 -10.55 9.26
C THR A 268 12.34 -10.57 9.10
N TYR A 269 13.06 -9.57 9.65
CA TYR A 269 14.47 -9.31 9.46
C TYR A 269 14.80 -8.95 8.01
N VAL A 270 14.71 -9.91 7.09
CA VAL A 270 14.92 -9.79 5.64
C VAL A 270 13.92 -10.69 4.91
N ASN A 271 13.77 -10.53 3.60
CA ASN A 271 12.80 -11.29 2.82
C ASN A 271 13.33 -11.61 1.42
N GLY A 272 12.82 -12.67 0.83
CA GLY A 272 12.78 -13.00 -0.59
C GLY A 272 14.02 -12.69 -1.43
N ALA A 273 15.24 -13.07 -0.99
CA ALA A 273 16.48 -12.75 -1.68
C ALA A 273 16.44 -12.97 -3.20
N PRO A 274 16.01 -14.14 -3.73
CA PRO A 274 15.93 -14.37 -5.17
C PRO A 274 14.94 -13.42 -5.86
N PHE A 275 13.82 -13.14 -5.21
CA PHE A 275 12.79 -12.24 -5.77
C PHE A 275 13.25 -10.79 -5.82
N GLN A 276 14.09 -10.36 -4.87
CA GLN A 276 14.67 -9.03 -4.90
C GLN A 276 15.53 -8.81 -6.16
N HIS A 277 16.27 -9.84 -6.60
CA HIS A 277 17.06 -9.79 -7.84
C HIS A 277 16.18 -9.64 -9.07
N ALA A 278 15.06 -10.37 -9.13
CA ALA A 278 14.11 -10.31 -10.23
C ALA A 278 13.37 -8.96 -10.28
N ILE A 279 12.91 -8.46 -9.12
CA ILE A 279 12.20 -7.18 -9.06
C ILE A 279 13.12 -5.98 -9.37
N ALA A 280 14.40 -6.07 -9.06
CA ALA A 280 15.36 -5.05 -9.48
C ALA A 280 15.40 -4.88 -11.01
N GLU A 281 15.29 -5.97 -11.77
CA GLU A 281 15.18 -5.91 -13.23
C GLU A 281 13.79 -5.47 -13.69
N ALA A 282 12.72 -5.93 -13.01
CA ALA A 282 11.35 -5.56 -13.33
C ALA A 282 11.13 -4.04 -13.27
N LEU A 283 11.70 -3.36 -12.29
CA LEU A 283 11.62 -1.89 -12.16
C LEU A 283 12.31 -1.14 -13.30
N ASN A 284 13.22 -1.79 -14.01
CA ASN A 284 13.89 -1.24 -15.19
C ASN A 284 13.19 -1.58 -16.52
N LEU A 285 12.04 -2.25 -16.49
CA LEU A 285 11.25 -2.48 -17.70
C LEU A 285 10.93 -1.14 -18.40
N PRO A 286 10.83 -1.13 -19.73
CA PRO A 286 10.56 0.10 -20.48
C PRO A 286 9.15 0.63 -20.22
N ASP A 287 8.92 1.92 -20.47
CA ASP A 287 7.64 2.61 -20.20
C ASP A 287 6.43 1.88 -20.79
N HIS A 288 6.59 1.34 -22.00
CA HIS A 288 5.49 0.62 -22.66
C HIS A 288 4.97 -0.60 -21.87
N TYR A 289 5.76 -1.18 -20.94
CA TYR A 289 5.27 -2.22 -20.05
C TYR A 289 4.18 -1.66 -19.13
N PHE A 290 4.47 -0.54 -18.48
CA PHE A 290 3.55 0.12 -17.55
C PHE A 290 2.31 0.66 -18.28
N ASP A 291 2.50 1.25 -19.47
CA ASP A 291 1.40 1.74 -20.31
C ASP A 291 0.47 0.61 -20.76
N ASN A 292 1.03 -0.53 -21.22
CA ASN A 292 0.26 -1.69 -21.63
C ASN A 292 -0.50 -2.32 -20.45
N PHE A 293 0.14 -2.41 -19.29
CA PHE A 293 -0.49 -2.91 -18.07
C PHE A 293 -1.67 -2.02 -17.65
N LEU A 294 -1.48 -0.71 -17.66
CA LEU A 294 -2.54 0.26 -17.35
C LEU A 294 -3.70 0.15 -18.35
N GLU A 295 -3.41 0.04 -19.65
CA GLU A 295 -4.46 -0.06 -20.68
C GLU A 295 -5.24 -1.37 -20.59
N ASP A 296 -4.58 -2.50 -20.34
CA ASP A 296 -5.25 -3.79 -20.09
C ASP A 296 -6.23 -3.71 -18.90
N MET A 297 -5.79 -3.08 -17.81
CA MET A 297 -6.63 -2.89 -16.62
C MET A 297 -7.79 -1.91 -16.90
N ARG A 298 -7.58 -0.88 -17.72
CA ARG A 298 -8.64 0.06 -18.14
C ARG A 298 -9.72 -0.67 -18.92
N VAL A 299 -9.35 -1.50 -19.90
CA VAL A 299 -10.30 -2.29 -20.70
C VAL A 299 -11.11 -3.24 -19.80
N LYS A 300 -10.46 -3.89 -18.81
CA LYS A 300 -11.14 -4.77 -17.85
C LYS A 300 -12.10 -3.99 -16.96
N ARG A 301 -11.69 -2.83 -16.44
CA ARG A 301 -12.54 -1.91 -15.66
C ARG A 301 -13.80 -1.53 -16.44
N ASP A 302 -13.63 -1.06 -17.66
CA ASP A 302 -14.73 -0.57 -18.49
C ASP A 302 -15.70 -1.69 -18.85
N CYS A 303 -15.18 -2.86 -19.18
CA CYS A 303 -16.00 -4.06 -19.46
C CYS A 303 -16.83 -4.47 -18.22
N LEU A 304 -16.21 -4.53 -17.05
CA LEU A 304 -16.90 -4.91 -15.79
C LEU A 304 -17.94 -3.86 -15.40
N SER A 305 -17.59 -2.59 -15.38
CA SER A 305 -18.51 -1.50 -14.99
C SER A 305 -19.73 -1.46 -15.90
N GLN A 306 -19.54 -1.50 -17.23
CA GLN A 306 -20.65 -1.55 -18.19
C GLN A 306 -21.51 -2.80 -18.03
N GLY A 307 -20.90 -3.95 -17.72
CA GLY A 307 -21.62 -5.20 -17.49
C GLY A 307 -22.52 -5.12 -16.25
N LEU A 308 -22.01 -4.57 -15.16
CA LEU A 308 -22.73 -4.38 -13.90
C LEU A 308 -23.88 -3.37 -14.07
N GLU A 309 -23.64 -2.25 -14.74
CA GLU A 309 -24.69 -1.26 -15.05
C GLU A 309 -25.82 -1.85 -15.88
N LYS A 310 -25.50 -2.64 -16.92
CA LYS A 310 -26.50 -3.37 -17.74
C LYS A 310 -27.29 -4.38 -16.93
N ALA A 311 -26.69 -4.92 -15.87
CA ALA A 311 -27.36 -5.82 -14.93
C ALA A 311 -28.23 -5.07 -13.89
N GLY A 312 -28.26 -3.73 -13.93
CA GLY A 312 -29.05 -2.89 -13.03
C GLY A 312 -28.38 -2.57 -11.71
N LEU A 313 -27.06 -2.78 -11.61
CA LEU A 313 -26.27 -2.40 -10.44
C LEU A 313 -25.72 -0.98 -10.62
N THR A 314 -25.72 -0.20 -9.56
CA THR A 314 -25.04 1.09 -9.53
C THR A 314 -23.57 0.86 -9.20
N THR A 315 -22.69 1.37 -10.04
CA THR A 315 -21.23 1.31 -9.81
C THR A 315 -20.65 2.71 -9.82
N PHE A 316 -19.54 2.88 -9.11
CA PHE A 316 -18.74 4.10 -9.14
C PHE A 316 -17.51 3.83 -9.99
N THR A 317 -17.35 4.58 -11.09
CA THR A 317 -16.22 4.39 -12.01
C THR A 317 -14.92 4.71 -11.29
N PRO A 318 -14.04 3.72 -11.06
CA PRO A 318 -12.79 3.97 -10.37
C PRO A 318 -11.82 4.76 -11.24
N GLN A 319 -11.17 5.74 -10.65
CA GLN A 319 -10.12 6.54 -11.26
C GLN A 319 -8.77 5.80 -11.28
N GLY A 320 -8.61 4.84 -10.37
CA GLY A 320 -7.41 4.01 -10.25
C GLY A 320 -7.70 2.65 -9.61
N THR A 321 -6.67 1.86 -9.38
CA THR A 321 -6.72 0.51 -8.83
C THR A 321 -7.38 -0.52 -9.75
N TYR A 322 -7.69 -1.71 -9.26
CA TYR A 322 -8.46 -2.74 -10.00
C TYR A 322 -9.74 -3.15 -9.26
N PHE A 323 -10.26 -2.28 -8.39
CA PHE A 323 -11.52 -2.49 -7.70
C PHE A 323 -12.63 -1.69 -8.39
N VAL A 324 -13.83 -2.27 -8.43
CA VAL A 324 -15.09 -1.59 -8.78
C VAL A 324 -16.02 -1.73 -7.59
N THR A 325 -16.51 -0.61 -7.06
CA THR A 325 -17.40 -0.54 -5.91
C THR A 325 -18.76 0.03 -6.27
#